data_3d0e4dd4419fefe5dfdbef9f3867e263
#
_entry.id   3d0e4dd4419fefe5dfdbef9f3867e263
#
_cell.length_a   1.000
_cell.length_b   1.000
_cell.length_c   1.000
_cell.angle_alpha   90.00
_cell.angle_beta   90.00
_cell.angle_gamma   90.00
#
_symmetry.space_group_name_H-M   'P 1'
#
loop_
_entity.id
_entity.type
_entity.pdbx_description
1 polymer ?
#
loop_
_entity_poly.entity_id
_entity_poly.type
_entity_poly.pdbx_seq_one_letter_code
_entity_poly.pdbx_strand_id
1 'polypeptide(L)'
;MNNYVSMYGSSDVGWVFKGYHGEFVHDAVDTYLKMSPWTYAKQIDTPLLILHSENDLRCNIEQAEQLFTTLRLLGRDVELVRFPGEGHELTRSGNPAHRVQRFELLLDWFDSRLK
;
A
#
# COMPACT_ATOMS: atom_id res chain seq x y z
N MET A 1 -2.51 -2.52 -2.48
CA MET A 1 -3.92 -2.06 -2.32
C MET A 1 -4.30 -2.19 -0.87
N ASN A 2 -4.82 -1.13 -0.29
CA ASN A 2 -5.15 -1.06 1.14
C ASN A 2 -6.61 -0.65 1.37
N ASN A 3 -7.11 0.32 0.62
CA ASN A 3 -8.48 0.83 0.72
C ASN A 3 -9.10 0.92 -0.68
N TYR A 4 -10.00 0.00 -1.00
CA TYR A 4 -10.65 -0.06 -2.31
C TYR A 4 -11.60 1.10 -2.58
N VAL A 5 -12.20 1.68 -1.53
CA VAL A 5 -13.12 2.82 -1.68
C VAL A 5 -12.38 4.05 -2.19
N SER A 6 -11.22 4.39 -1.61
CA SER A 6 -10.42 5.52 -2.09
C SER A 6 -9.72 5.21 -3.41
N MET A 7 -9.20 4.00 -3.58
CA MET A 7 -8.50 3.59 -4.79
C MET A 7 -9.38 3.57 -6.03
N TYR A 8 -10.66 3.29 -5.88
CA TYR A 8 -11.61 3.29 -6.99
C TYR A 8 -11.59 4.61 -7.78
N GLY A 9 -11.54 5.75 -7.10
CA GLY A 9 -11.58 7.07 -7.74
C GLY A 9 -10.20 7.67 -8.05
N SER A 10 -9.12 7.09 -7.56
CA SER A 10 -7.77 7.65 -7.66
C SER A 10 -6.80 6.82 -8.52
N SER A 11 -7.10 5.53 -8.74
CA SER A 11 -6.29 4.65 -9.60
C SER A 11 -6.55 4.90 -11.08
N ASP A 12 -5.51 4.78 -11.91
CA ASP A 12 -5.59 4.79 -13.38
C ASP A 12 -6.44 3.63 -13.94
N VAL A 13 -6.72 2.60 -13.13
CA VAL A 13 -7.58 1.45 -13.48
C VAL A 13 -8.72 1.24 -12.48
N GLY A 14 -9.09 2.22 -11.70
CA GLY A 14 -10.13 2.09 -10.67
C GLY A 14 -11.46 1.55 -11.19
N TRP A 15 -11.81 1.86 -12.43
CA TRP A 15 -13.02 1.40 -13.11
C TRP A 15 -13.12 -0.14 -13.23
N VAL A 16 -12.00 -0.88 -13.23
CA VAL A 16 -12.02 -2.35 -13.32
C VAL A 16 -12.62 -3.01 -12.08
N PHE A 17 -12.65 -2.32 -10.94
CA PHE A 17 -13.15 -2.91 -9.68
C PHE A 17 -14.63 -3.28 -9.76
N LYS A 18 -15.43 -2.57 -10.55
CA LYS A 18 -16.79 -2.99 -10.84
C LYS A 18 -16.83 -4.40 -11.45
N GLY A 19 -15.90 -4.72 -12.36
CA GLY A 19 -15.79 -6.05 -12.96
C GLY A 19 -15.48 -7.16 -11.96
N TYR A 20 -14.70 -6.84 -10.91
CA TYR A 20 -14.35 -7.81 -9.85
C TYR A 20 -15.42 -7.94 -8.77
N HIS A 21 -16.15 -6.88 -8.47
CA HIS A 21 -17.09 -6.82 -7.34
C HIS A 21 -18.56 -6.78 -7.75
N GLY A 22 -18.84 -6.69 -9.06
CA GLY A 22 -20.19 -6.72 -9.62
C GLY A 22 -20.92 -5.40 -9.61
N GLU A 23 -20.60 -4.48 -8.68
CA GLU A 23 -21.29 -3.22 -8.45
C GLU A 23 -20.31 -2.03 -8.39
N PHE A 24 -20.80 -0.82 -8.58
CA PHE A 24 -20.01 0.38 -8.35
C PHE A 24 -19.82 0.64 -6.85
N VAL A 25 -18.73 1.34 -6.50
CA VAL A 25 -18.43 1.66 -5.09
C VAL A 25 -19.60 2.39 -4.41
N HIS A 26 -20.21 3.36 -5.07
CA HIS A 26 -21.30 4.14 -4.47
C HIS A 26 -22.59 3.32 -4.21
N ASP A 27 -22.74 2.17 -4.87
CA ASP A 27 -23.87 1.25 -4.65
C ASP A 27 -23.54 0.15 -3.64
N ALA A 28 -22.25 -0.12 -3.40
CA ALA A 28 -21.78 -1.26 -2.60
C ALA A 28 -20.61 -0.92 -1.65
N VAL A 29 -20.62 0.26 -1.04
CA VAL A 29 -19.53 0.76 -0.18
C VAL A 29 -19.11 -0.25 0.89
N ASP A 30 -20.09 -0.91 1.54
CA ASP A 30 -19.82 -1.90 2.60
C ASP A 30 -19.05 -3.11 2.08
N THR A 31 -19.32 -3.55 0.85
CA THR A 31 -18.61 -4.64 0.21
C THR A 31 -17.14 -4.25 -0.02
N TYR A 32 -16.91 -3.07 -0.57
CA TYR A 32 -15.55 -2.56 -0.81
C TYR A 32 -14.77 -2.35 0.50
N LEU A 33 -15.42 -1.88 1.56
CA LEU A 33 -14.80 -1.75 2.89
C LEU A 33 -14.45 -3.11 3.48
N LYS A 34 -15.34 -4.12 3.40
CA LYS A 34 -15.05 -5.49 3.86
C LYS A 34 -13.87 -6.12 3.15
N MET A 35 -13.62 -5.75 1.89
CA MET A 35 -12.50 -6.25 1.10
C MET A 35 -11.23 -5.42 1.28
N SER A 36 -11.30 -4.29 1.96
CA SER A 36 -10.17 -3.38 2.20
C SER A 36 -9.36 -3.81 3.42
N PRO A 37 -8.07 -4.17 3.27
CA PRO A 37 -7.19 -4.49 4.40
C PRO A 37 -7.18 -3.44 5.51
N TRP A 38 -7.26 -2.18 5.16
CA TRP A 38 -7.33 -1.07 6.11
C TRP A 38 -8.44 -1.21 7.16
N THR A 39 -9.58 -1.77 6.80
CA THR A 39 -10.70 -2.03 7.73
C THR A 39 -10.29 -2.93 8.91
N TYR A 40 -9.28 -3.78 8.69
CA TYR A 40 -8.77 -4.74 9.67
C TYR A 40 -7.45 -4.29 10.32
N ALA A 41 -7.03 -3.05 10.12
CA ALA A 41 -5.73 -2.56 10.61
C ALA A 41 -5.54 -2.72 12.12
N LYS A 42 -6.62 -2.69 12.91
CA LYS A 42 -6.57 -2.93 14.37
C LYS A 42 -6.05 -4.33 14.73
N GLN A 43 -6.15 -5.30 13.84
CA GLN A 43 -5.71 -6.69 14.03
C GLN A 43 -4.25 -6.91 13.62
N ILE A 44 -3.58 -5.89 13.07
CA ILE A 44 -2.18 -5.96 12.66
C ILE A 44 -1.29 -5.66 13.87
N ASP A 45 -0.68 -6.70 14.41
CA ASP A 45 0.27 -6.61 15.53
C ASP A 45 1.72 -6.84 15.11
N THR A 46 1.95 -7.48 13.96
CA THR A 46 3.27 -7.74 13.42
C THR A 46 3.94 -6.45 12.95
N PRO A 47 5.23 -6.22 13.27
CA PRO A 47 5.99 -5.11 12.71
C PRO A 47 5.91 -5.07 11.18
N LEU A 48 5.70 -3.89 10.61
CA LEU A 48 5.44 -3.74 9.19
C LEU A 48 6.37 -2.71 8.53
N LEU A 49 7.06 -3.13 7.46
CA LEU A 49 7.75 -2.24 6.54
C LEU A 49 6.90 -2.02 5.29
N ILE A 50 6.55 -0.77 5.01
CA ILE A 50 5.81 -0.37 3.82
C ILE A 50 6.79 0.30 2.86
N LEU A 51 6.94 -0.24 1.65
CA LEU A 51 7.74 0.32 0.58
C LEU A 51 6.82 0.78 -0.54
N HIS A 52 6.85 2.07 -0.92
CA HIS A 52 5.92 2.59 -1.92
C HIS A 52 6.56 3.66 -2.81
N SER A 53 6.17 3.67 -4.08
CA SER A 53 6.60 4.63 -5.09
C SER A 53 5.71 5.87 -5.08
N GLU A 54 6.29 7.08 -5.11
CA GLU A 54 5.51 8.32 -5.01
C GLU A 54 4.65 8.61 -6.24
N ASN A 55 5.09 8.19 -7.42
CA ASN A 55 4.37 8.40 -8.69
C ASN A 55 3.61 7.14 -9.14
N ASP A 56 3.21 6.28 -8.20
CA ASP A 56 2.37 5.13 -8.49
C ASP A 56 0.93 5.58 -8.75
N LEU A 57 0.52 5.59 -10.02
CA LEU A 57 -0.83 5.95 -10.45
C LEU A 57 -1.79 4.75 -10.40
N ARG A 58 -1.27 3.54 -10.25
CA ARG A 58 -2.04 2.31 -10.14
C ARG A 58 -2.54 2.08 -8.72
N CYS A 59 -1.60 2.11 -7.78
CA CYS A 59 -1.87 2.07 -6.35
C CYS A 59 -1.30 3.34 -5.73
N ASN A 60 -2.06 4.42 -5.70
CA ASN A 60 -1.58 5.74 -5.27
C ASN A 60 -0.87 5.68 -3.92
N ILE A 61 0.10 6.56 -3.70
CA ILE A 61 0.88 6.65 -2.45
C ILE A 61 -0.03 6.78 -1.21
N GLU A 62 -1.19 7.39 -1.36
CA GLU A 62 -2.21 7.53 -0.32
C GLU A 62 -2.60 6.18 0.31
N GLN A 63 -2.55 5.08 -0.47
CA GLN A 63 -2.81 3.73 0.03
C GLN A 63 -1.81 3.29 1.12
N ALA A 64 -0.55 3.64 0.94
CA ALA A 64 0.51 3.40 1.93
C ALA A 64 0.41 4.37 3.11
N GLU A 65 0.15 5.65 2.83
CA GLU A 65 0.03 6.70 3.85
C GLU A 65 -1.13 6.43 4.82
N GLN A 66 -2.28 5.99 4.33
CA GLN A 66 -3.41 5.63 5.18
C GLN A 66 -3.07 4.49 6.14
N LEU A 67 -2.47 3.42 5.63
CA LEU A 67 -2.11 2.27 6.48
C LEU A 67 -1.04 2.66 7.50
N PHE A 68 0.02 3.34 7.05
CA PHE A 68 1.08 3.84 7.92
C PHE A 68 0.53 4.72 9.05
N THR A 69 -0.26 5.73 8.70
CA THR A 69 -0.86 6.65 9.68
C THR A 69 -1.74 5.91 10.68
N THR A 70 -2.59 5.00 10.19
CA THR A 70 -3.47 4.21 11.05
C THR A 70 -2.68 3.36 12.04
N LEU A 71 -1.65 2.65 11.58
CA LEU A 71 -0.82 1.80 12.44
C LEU A 71 -0.01 2.63 13.45
N ARG A 72 0.52 3.79 13.05
CA ARG A 72 1.21 4.72 13.95
C ARG A 72 0.28 5.22 15.07
N LEU A 73 -0.94 5.60 14.74
CA LEU A 73 -1.94 6.03 15.74
C LEU A 73 -2.36 4.90 16.69
N LEU A 74 -2.30 3.65 16.23
CA LEU A 74 -2.52 2.46 17.06
C LEU A 74 -1.28 2.05 17.87
N GLY A 75 -0.18 2.80 17.80
CA GLY A 75 1.07 2.49 18.52
C GLY A 75 1.82 1.28 17.98
N ARG A 76 1.60 0.90 16.74
CA ARG A 76 2.26 -0.26 16.11
C ARG A 76 3.67 0.09 15.63
N ASP A 77 4.55 -0.92 15.58
CA ASP A 77 5.88 -0.81 14.94
C ASP A 77 5.70 -0.84 13.42
N VAL A 78 5.79 0.33 12.79
CA VAL A 78 5.61 0.48 11.34
C VAL A 78 6.55 1.54 10.79
N GLU A 79 7.17 1.23 9.66
CA GLU A 79 7.98 2.16 8.87
C GLU A 79 7.40 2.31 7.47
N LEU A 80 7.52 3.51 6.90
CA LEU A 80 7.16 3.81 5.51
C LEU A 80 8.38 4.39 4.80
N VAL A 81 8.82 3.70 3.76
CA VAL A 81 9.85 4.20 2.82
C VAL A 81 9.19 4.58 1.51
N ARG A 82 9.44 5.80 1.07
CA ARG A 82 8.93 6.36 -0.18
C ARG A 82 10.06 6.43 -1.21
N PHE A 83 9.78 6.03 -2.45
CA PHE A 83 10.72 6.12 -3.55
C PHE A 83 10.32 7.27 -4.48
N PRO A 84 11.01 8.44 -4.41
CA PRO A 84 10.69 9.60 -5.23
C PRO A 84 10.88 9.31 -6.72
N GLY A 85 9.96 9.80 -7.55
CA GLY A 85 10.01 9.67 -9.00
C GLY A 85 9.68 8.29 -9.55
N GLU A 86 9.50 7.27 -8.69
CA GLU A 86 9.18 5.91 -9.11
C GLU A 86 7.68 5.68 -9.27
N GLY A 87 7.34 4.79 -10.22
CA GLY A 87 5.97 4.36 -10.49
C GLY A 87 5.68 2.94 -9.98
N HIS A 88 4.55 2.39 -10.40
CA HIS A 88 4.06 1.07 -10.00
C HIS A 88 5.05 -0.07 -10.28
N GLU A 89 5.86 0.09 -11.30
CA GLU A 89 6.79 -0.92 -11.81
C GLU A 89 8.22 -0.79 -11.25
N LEU A 90 8.43 -0.10 -10.11
CA LEU A 90 9.75 0.12 -9.50
C LEU A 90 10.63 -1.12 -9.57
N THR A 91 10.10 -2.30 -9.17
CA THR A 91 10.87 -3.55 -9.11
C THR A 91 11.35 -4.03 -10.48
N ARG A 92 10.60 -3.76 -11.54
CA ARG A 92 10.89 -4.23 -12.90
C ARG A 92 11.66 -3.22 -13.73
N SER A 93 11.21 -1.97 -13.74
CA SER A 93 11.68 -0.92 -14.65
C SER A 93 12.09 0.38 -13.97
N GLY A 94 12.07 0.44 -12.64
CA GLY A 94 12.51 1.61 -11.89
C GLY A 94 14.01 1.86 -11.98
N ASN A 95 14.44 3.00 -11.44
CA ASN A 95 15.85 3.38 -11.35
C ASN A 95 16.68 2.24 -10.73
N PRO A 96 17.78 1.79 -11.36
CA PRO A 96 18.61 0.71 -10.84
C PRO A 96 19.08 0.92 -9.40
N ALA A 97 19.42 2.15 -9.01
CA ALA A 97 19.83 2.47 -7.64
C ALA A 97 18.69 2.22 -6.64
N HIS A 98 17.47 2.67 -6.94
CA HIS A 98 16.30 2.43 -6.09
C HIS A 98 15.93 0.94 -6.02
N ARG A 99 16.12 0.19 -7.11
CA ARG A 99 15.90 -1.26 -7.12
C ARG A 99 16.85 -1.98 -6.17
N VAL A 100 18.12 -1.60 -6.14
CA VAL A 100 19.11 -2.14 -5.20
C VAL A 100 18.76 -1.73 -3.77
N GLN A 101 18.57 -0.43 -3.53
CA GLN A 101 18.23 0.12 -2.22
C GLN A 101 17.00 -0.56 -1.61
N ARG A 102 16.01 -0.87 -2.42
CA ARG A 102 14.81 -1.58 -1.97
C ARG A 102 15.14 -2.95 -1.35
N PHE A 103 16.07 -3.69 -1.93
CA PHE A 103 16.51 -4.98 -1.38
C PHE A 103 17.34 -4.81 -0.12
N GLU A 104 18.22 -3.84 -0.06
CA GLU A 104 19.00 -3.52 1.13
C GLU A 104 18.09 -3.20 2.32
N LEU A 105 17.09 -2.33 2.13
CA LEU A 105 16.10 -2.00 3.15
C LEU A 105 15.31 -3.22 3.64
N LEU A 106 14.94 -4.14 2.73
CA LEU A 106 14.27 -5.38 3.10
C LEU A 106 15.16 -6.29 3.93
N LEU A 107 16.43 -6.47 3.54
CA LEU A 107 17.39 -7.30 4.29
C LEU A 107 17.65 -6.71 5.68
N ASP A 108 17.93 -5.42 5.77
CA ASP A 108 18.15 -4.73 7.04
C ASP A 108 16.93 -4.84 7.97
N TRP A 109 15.73 -4.71 7.41
CA TRP A 109 14.49 -4.87 8.18
C TRP A 109 14.39 -6.27 8.80
N PHE A 110 14.58 -7.31 8.01
CA PHE A 110 14.51 -8.69 8.48
C PHE A 110 15.67 -9.03 9.42
N ASP A 111 16.89 -8.65 9.11
CA ASP A 111 18.06 -8.90 9.94
C ASP A 111 17.93 -8.26 11.33
N SER A 112 17.28 -7.12 11.44
CA SER A 112 17.03 -6.46 12.71
C SER A 112 15.94 -7.12 13.57
N ARG A 113 15.07 -7.94 13.00
CA ARG A 113 13.86 -8.47 13.66
C ARG A 113 13.78 -10.00 13.74
N LEU A 114 14.55 -10.75 12.95
CA LEU A 114 14.51 -12.21 12.89
C LEU A 114 15.73 -12.87 13.62
N LYS A 115 16.28 -12.20 14.61
CA LYS A 115 17.39 -12.74 15.42
C LYS A 115 16.90 -13.71 16.49
#